data_f2bb4a32c2659bb5b9e821d9226f4c41
#
_entry.id   f2bb4a32c2659bb5b9e821d9226f4c41
#
_cell.length_a   1.000
_cell.length_b   1.000
_cell.length_c   1.000
_cell.angle_alpha   90.00
_cell.angle_beta   90.00
_cell.angle_gamma   90.00
#
_symmetry.space_group_name_H-M   'P 1'
#
loop_
_entity.id
_entity.type
_entity.pdbx_description
1 polymer ?
#
loop_
_entity_poly.entity_id
_entity_poly.type
_entity_poly.pdbx_seq_one_letter_code
_entity_poly.pdbx_strand_id
1 'polypeptide(L)'
;MKISDRVILPLVGSAFQPGKAAEAIEKIEDKELAQIAQGEYYFFSAQAERCVETIKDYLDHDDVMLRLSADMLYTFANLTLGDPQAAQRTREDVHQCLTQAMQEDAPVNVKAACLFAFYVISIFLHIPPEEGTPPLQQYIPYLPIGQRLFAVSLLAHEIYLRQDYAKAKGVVQGAFLMADGVYPISMIYLGCVQAMCQINLKEQEEAIQTVSQAWEWARFDKFMEPFIEYHGLLQGVLEVCIRK
;
A
#
# COMPACT_ATOMS: atom_id res chain seq x y z
N MET A 1 2.23 8.36 -23.38
CA MET A 1 1.99 7.36 -22.31
C MET A 1 1.27 6.15 -22.91
N LYS A 2 1.81 4.92 -22.76
CA LYS A 2 1.12 3.70 -23.20
C LYS A 2 0.19 3.23 -22.08
N ILE A 3 -1.09 3.12 -22.39
CA ILE A 3 -2.15 2.68 -21.46
C ILE A 3 -2.52 1.24 -21.81
N SER A 4 -2.59 0.38 -20.81
CA SER A 4 -3.04 -1.01 -20.92
C SER A 4 -4.21 -1.28 -19.95
N ASP A 5 -4.80 -2.46 -20.03
CA ASP A 5 -5.83 -2.96 -19.10
C ASP A 5 -5.21 -3.55 -17.81
N ARG A 6 -3.89 -3.40 -17.62
CA ARG A 6 -3.17 -3.84 -16.43
C ARG A 6 -3.62 -3.07 -15.20
N VAL A 7 -3.39 -3.68 -14.04
CA VAL A 7 -3.63 -3.06 -12.73
C VAL A 7 -2.30 -2.73 -12.06
N ILE A 8 -2.29 -1.68 -11.25
CA ILE A 8 -1.14 -1.36 -10.39
C ILE A 8 -1.12 -2.30 -9.18
N LEU A 9 0.07 -2.58 -8.64
CA LEU A 9 0.26 -3.41 -7.44
C LEU A 9 -0.63 -4.66 -7.45
N PRO A 10 -0.39 -5.61 -8.36
CA PRO A 10 -1.28 -6.75 -8.60
C PRO A 10 -1.43 -7.67 -7.38
N LEU A 11 -0.41 -7.82 -6.52
CA LEU A 11 -0.50 -8.66 -5.32
C LEU A 11 -1.33 -7.97 -4.22
N VAL A 12 -1.15 -6.65 -3.99
CA VAL A 12 -2.02 -5.85 -3.12
C VAL A 12 -3.47 -5.94 -3.58
N GLY A 13 -3.68 -5.92 -4.90
CA GLY A 13 -5.00 -6.02 -5.53
C GLY A 13 -5.64 -7.39 -5.48
N SER A 14 -4.90 -8.45 -5.17
CA SER A 14 -5.36 -9.82 -5.23
C SER A 14 -6.00 -10.29 -3.93
N ALA A 15 -7.14 -10.99 -4.05
CA ALA A 15 -7.73 -11.72 -2.93
C ALA A 15 -7.10 -13.12 -2.84
N PHE A 16 -6.52 -13.46 -1.70
CA PHE A 16 -5.97 -14.79 -1.43
C PHE A 16 -5.98 -15.11 0.06
N GLN A 17 -5.88 -16.40 0.41
CA GLN A 17 -5.80 -16.82 1.81
C GLN A 17 -4.36 -16.65 2.34
N PRO A 18 -4.15 -16.35 3.63
CA PRO A 18 -2.83 -16.33 4.24
C PRO A 18 -2.04 -17.62 3.96
N GLY A 19 -0.77 -17.46 3.60
CA GLY A 19 0.10 -18.57 3.16
C GLY A 19 -0.01 -18.92 1.68
N LYS A 20 -0.77 -18.14 0.89
CA LYS A 20 -1.03 -18.41 -0.53
C LYS A 20 -0.52 -17.32 -1.46
N ALA A 21 0.37 -16.43 -1.01
CA ALA A 21 0.92 -15.38 -1.85
C ALA A 21 1.65 -15.93 -3.08
N ALA A 22 2.48 -16.97 -2.92
CA ALA A 22 3.17 -17.60 -4.04
C ALA A 22 2.21 -18.15 -5.08
N GLU A 23 1.15 -18.87 -4.64
CA GLU A 23 0.10 -19.39 -5.54
C GLU A 23 -0.69 -18.25 -6.22
N ALA A 24 -0.88 -17.11 -5.54
CA ALA A 24 -1.53 -15.94 -6.12
C ALA A 24 -0.67 -15.32 -7.23
N ILE A 25 0.65 -15.23 -7.03
CA ILE A 25 1.60 -14.74 -8.03
C ILE A 25 1.63 -15.71 -9.25
N GLU A 26 1.72 -17.01 -9.02
CA GLU A 26 1.74 -18.03 -10.09
C GLU A 26 0.49 -18.01 -10.99
N LYS A 27 -0.66 -17.54 -10.48
CA LYS A 27 -1.90 -17.39 -11.23
C LYS A 27 -1.95 -16.16 -12.14
N ILE A 28 -1.00 -15.25 -12.01
CA ILE A 28 -0.91 -14.06 -12.88
C ILE A 28 -0.33 -14.50 -14.24
N GLU A 29 -1.17 -14.55 -15.27
CA GLU A 29 -0.77 -14.99 -16.62
C GLU A 29 0.20 -14.01 -17.29
N ASP A 30 0.05 -12.71 -17.03
CA ASP A 30 0.95 -11.67 -17.53
C ASP A 30 2.28 -11.73 -16.77
N LYS A 31 3.35 -12.10 -17.47
CA LYS A 31 4.69 -12.30 -16.87
C LYS A 31 5.27 -11.01 -16.27
N GLU A 32 5.00 -9.86 -16.86
CA GLU A 32 5.50 -8.57 -16.36
C GLU A 32 4.73 -8.18 -15.09
N LEU A 33 3.41 -8.37 -15.07
CA LEU A 33 2.64 -8.21 -13.83
C LEU A 33 3.04 -9.20 -12.74
N ALA A 34 3.32 -10.46 -13.08
CA ALA A 34 3.83 -11.44 -12.13
C ALA A 34 5.18 -11.03 -11.54
N GLN A 35 6.05 -10.40 -12.34
CA GLN A 35 7.33 -9.86 -11.87
C GLN A 35 7.11 -8.68 -10.89
N ILE A 36 6.19 -7.77 -11.19
CA ILE A 36 5.79 -6.71 -10.24
C ILE A 36 5.24 -7.32 -8.94
N ALA A 37 4.33 -8.30 -9.02
CA ALA A 37 3.81 -8.99 -7.84
C ALA A 37 4.91 -9.68 -7.01
N GLN A 38 5.94 -10.21 -7.67
CA GLN A 38 7.11 -10.77 -7.00
C GLN A 38 7.92 -9.67 -6.27
N GLY A 39 8.04 -8.49 -6.87
CA GLY A 39 8.62 -7.30 -6.21
C GLY A 39 7.83 -6.89 -4.98
N GLU A 40 6.49 -6.85 -5.07
CA GLU A 40 5.60 -6.60 -3.92
C GLU A 40 5.83 -7.62 -2.81
N TYR A 41 5.89 -8.91 -3.15
CA TYR A 41 6.16 -9.97 -2.18
C TYR A 41 7.49 -9.74 -1.46
N TYR A 42 8.56 -9.40 -2.19
CA TYR A 42 9.86 -9.12 -1.57
C TYR A 42 9.81 -7.92 -0.66
N PHE A 43 9.17 -6.82 -1.06
CA PHE A 43 9.03 -5.65 -0.20
C PHE A 43 8.27 -6.00 1.08
N PHE A 44 7.04 -6.54 0.97
CA PHE A 44 6.22 -6.82 2.14
C PHE A 44 6.80 -7.91 3.05
N SER A 45 7.67 -8.78 2.54
CA SER A 45 8.42 -9.76 3.34
C SER A 45 9.78 -9.25 3.84
N ALA A 46 9.98 -7.91 3.90
CA ALA A 46 11.18 -7.24 4.40
C ALA A 46 12.48 -7.63 3.66
N GLN A 47 12.40 -7.75 2.33
CA GLN A 47 13.51 -8.05 1.45
C GLN A 47 13.72 -6.90 0.44
N ALA A 48 13.95 -5.68 0.95
CA ALA A 48 13.97 -4.44 0.16
C ALA A 48 14.98 -4.48 -1.00
N GLU A 49 16.18 -5.02 -0.81
CA GLU A 49 17.19 -5.12 -1.88
C GLU A 49 16.70 -6.02 -3.02
N ARG A 50 16.04 -7.14 -2.69
CA ARG A 50 15.48 -8.03 -3.72
C ARG A 50 14.30 -7.40 -4.44
N CYS A 51 13.52 -6.59 -3.73
CA CYS A 51 12.46 -5.80 -4.34
C CYS A 51 13.05 -4.89 -5.42
N VAL A 52 14.01 -4.02 -5.05
CA VAL A 52 14.67 -3.09 -5.98
C VAL A 52 15.24 -3.83 -7.20
N GLU A 53 15.99 -4.92 -6.98
CA GLU A 53 16.58 -5.70 -8.08
C GLU A 53 15.53 -6.26 -9.04
N THR A 54 14.37 -6.66 -8.50
CA THR A 54 13.29 -7.27 -9.29
C THR A 54 12.55 -6.25 -10.16
N ILE A 55 12.39 -4.99 -9.67
CA ILE A 55 11.49 -4.02 -10.33
C ILE A 55 12.24 -2.92 -11.10
N LYS A 56 13.55 -2.79 -10.96
CA LYS A 56 14.34 -1.67 -11.52
C LYS A 56 14.17 -1.47 -13.04
N ASP A 57 13.99 -2.57 -13.79
CA ASP A 57 13.85 -2.52 -15.24
C ASP A 57 12.47 -1.98 -15.69
N TYR A 58 11.55 -1.78 -14.74
CA TYR A 58 10.21 -1.24 -14.99
C TYR A 58 10.09 0.26 -14.68
N LEU A 59 11.10 0.91 -14.11
CA LEU A 59 11.07 2.34 -13.76
C LEU A 59 10.88 3.25 -14.99
N ASP A 60 11.47 2.87 -16.13
CA ASP A 60 11.34 3.61 -17.40
C ASP A 60 10.43 2.87 -18.41
N HIS A 61 9.55 1.98 -17.91
CA HIS A 61 8.73 1.16 -18.79
C HIS A 61 7.66 2.00 -19.51
N ASP A 62 7.39 1.68 -20.80
CA ASP A 62 6.38 2.38 -21.62
C ASP A 62 4.97 2.27 -21.05
N ASP A 63 4.61 1.10 -20.49
CA ASP A 63 3.32 0.84 -19.85
C ASP A 63 3.24 1.56 -18.51
N VAL A 64 2.29 2.50 -18.39
CA VAL A 64 2.15 3.35 -17.21
C VAL A 64 1.81 2.55 -15.95
N MET A 65 1.04 1.46 -16.05
CA MET A 65 0.63 0.67 -14.88
C MET A 65 1.80 -0.10 -14.25
N LEU A 66 2.70 -0.64 -15.09
CA LEU A 66 3.93 -1.28 -14.64
C LEU A 66 4.89 -0.25 -14.04
N ARG A 67 5.08 0.89 -14.72
CA ARG A 67 5.94 1.97 -14.22
C ARG A 67 5.48 2.50 -12.87
N LEU A 68 4.20 2.87 -12.71
CA LEU A 68 3.67 3.35 -11.43
C LEU A 68 3.84 2.33 -10.30
N SER A 69 3.66 1.03 -10.58
CA SER A 69 3.89 -0.02 -9.60
C SER A 69 5.37 -0.09 -9.20
N ALA A 70 6.27 -0.02 -10.19
CA ALA A 70 7.71 0.00 -9.94
C ALA A 70 8.14 1.23 -9.15
N ASP A 71 7.64 2.42 -9.50
CA ASP A 71 7.94 3.67 -8.80
C ASP A 71 7.52 3.62 -7.32
N MET A 72 6.33 3.10 -7.02
CA MET A 72 5.88 2.92 -5.64
C MET A 72 6.78 1.97 -4.87
N LEU A 73 7.04 0.78 -5.41
CA LEU A 73 7.89 -0.23 -4.77
C LEU A 73 9.33 0.24 -4.60
N TYR A 74 9.85 0.96 -5.61
CA TYR A 74 11.20 1.55 -5.54
C TYR A 74 11.28 2.60 -4.44
N THR A 75 10.27 3.46 -4.33
CA THR A 75 10.16 4.44 -3.25
C THR A 75 10.18 3.75 -1.88
N PHE A 76 9.30 2.78 -1.67
CA PHE A 76 9.16 2.08 -0.39
C PHE A 76 10.46 1.36 0.00
N ALA A 77 11.02 0.58 -0.94
CA ALA A 77 12.24 -0.18 -0.68
C ALA A 77 13.44 0.73 -0.39
N ASN A 78 13.59 1.86 -1.11
CA ASN A 78 14.70 2.79 -0.87
C ASN A 78 14.54 3.58 0.44
N LEU A 79 13.31 3.86 0.88
CA LEU A 79 13.09 4.43 2.23
C LEU A 79 13.55 3.43 3.31
N THR A 80 13.21 2.15 3.18
CA THR A 80 13.68 1.08 4.08
C THR A 80 15.21 0.94 4.04
N LEU A 81 15.83 1.09 2.86
CA LEU A 81 17.28 1.04 2.67
C LEU A 81 18.02 2.33 3.09
N GLY A 82 17.30 3.39 3.46
CA GLY A 82 17.86 4.66 3.89
C GLY A 82 18.33 5.58 2.75
N ASP A 83 17.79 5.40 1.53
CA ASP A 83 18.01 6.31 0.39
C ASP A 83 16.78 7.17 0.06
N PRO A 84 16.53 8.25 0.81
CA PRO A 84 15.40 9.13 0.54
C PRO A 84 15.53 9.92 -0.76
N GLN A 85 16.74 10.07 -1.30
CA GLN A 85 16.95 10.81 -2.57
C GLN A 85 16.43 10.00 -3.76
N ALA A 86 16.67 8.69 -3.78
CA ALA A 86 16.10 7.80 -4.78
C ALA A 86 14.56 7.82 -4.72
N ALA A 87 13.99 7.79 -3.51
CA ALA A 87 12.55 7.86 -3.31
C ALA A 87 11.93 9.21 -3.78
N GLN A 88 12.64 10.33 -3.64
CA GLN A 88 12.14 11.62 -4.14
C GLN A 88 12.08 11.71 -5.66
N ARG A 89 13.03 11.10 -6.38
CA ARG A 89 13.03 11.09 -7.85
C ARG A 89 11.78 10.42 -8.41
N THR A 90 11.41 9.27 -7.87
CA THR A 90 10.19 8.56 -8.31
C THR A 90 8.92 9.36 -8.08
N ARG A 91 8.86 10.21 -7.03
CA ARG A 91 7.73 11.11 -6.82
C ARG A 91 7.56 12.12 -7.96
N GLU A 92 8.67 12.67 -8.48
CA GLU A 92 8.65 13.60 -9.61
C GLU A 92 8.15 12.89 -10.89
N ASP A 93 8.61 11.67 -11.14
CA ASP A 93 8.19 10.86 -12.30
C ASP A 93 6.68 10.53 -12.23
N VAL A 94 6.19 10.10 -11.07
CA VAL A 94 4.75 9.84 -10.86
C VAL A 94 3.92 11.12 -10.97
N HIS A 95 4.42 12.26 -10.51
CA HIS A 95 3.74 13.55 -10.68
C HIS A 95 3.62 13.95 -12.16
N GLN A 96 4.65 13.69 -12.96
CA GLN A 96 4.59 13.89 -14.41
C GLN A 96 3.55 12.97 -15.06
N CYS A 97 3.50 11.69 -14.69
CA CYS A 97 2.47 10.75 -15.16
C CYS A 97 1.06 11.23 -14.80
N LEU A 98 0.85 11.70 -13.57
CA LEU A 98 -0.44 12.26 -13.13
C LEU A 98 -0.84 13.48 -13.96
N THR A 99 0.08 14.43 -14.13
CA THR A 99 -0.15 15.63 -14.91
C THR A 99 -0.53 15.31 -16.34
N GLN A 100 0.21 14.40 -16.99
CA GLN A 100 -0.08 13.95 -18.34
C GLN A 100 -1.43 13.26 -18.45
N ALA A 101 -1.76 12.36 -17.51
CA ALA A 101 -3.05 11.66 -17.48
C ALA A 101 -4.24 12.61 -17.35
N MET A 102 -4.08 13.69 -16.58
CA MET A 102 -5.13 14.72 -16.43
C MET A 102 -5.26 15.60 -17.68
N GLN A 103 -4.15 15.99 -18.31
CA GLN A 103 -4.13 16.84 -19.52
C GLN A 103 -4.66 16.11 -20.77
N GLU A 104 -4.27 14.85 -20.96
CA GLU A 104 -4.66 14.02 -22.11
C GLU A 104 -6.05 13.40 -21.97
N ASP A 105 -6.77 13.73 -20.91
CA ASP A 105 -8.08 13.13 -20.55
C ASP A 105 -8.09 11.60 -20.60
N ALA A 106 -7.07 11.01 -19.99
CA ALA A 106 -6.92 9.56 -19.89
C ALA A 106 -8.15 8.90 -19.23
N PRO A 107 -8.40 7.59 -19.45
CA PRO A 107 -9.47 6.86 -18.78
C PRO A 107 -9.43 7.02 -17.26
N VAL A 108 -10.60 7.06 -16.61
CA VAL A 108 -10.72 7.37 -15.19
C VAL A 108 -9.97 6.40 -14.27
N ASN A 109 -9.86 5.14 -14.64
CA ASN A 109 -9.06 4.13 -13.92
C ASN A 109 -7.55 4.45 -13.98
N VAL A 110 -7.05 5.00 -15.11
CA VAL A 110 -5.66 5.44 -15.23
C VAL A 110 -5.41 6.67 -14.39
N LYS A 111 -6.31 7.66 -14.43
CA LYS A 111 -6.26 8.84 -13.54
C LYS A 111 -6.26 8.42 -12.08
N ALA A 112 -7.10 7.45 -11.72
CA ALA A 112 -7.16 6.90 -10.36
C ALA A 112 -5.85 6.22 -9.95
N ALA A 113 -5.25 5.42 -10.84
CA ALA A 113 -3.97 4.76 -10.59
C ALA A 113 -2.82 5.77 -10.41
N CYS A 114 -2.71 6.78 -11.29
CA CYS A 114 -1.69 7.83 -11.16
C CYS A 114 -1.86 8.63 -9.87
N LEU A 115 -3.10 9.00 -9.55
CA LEU A 115 -3.38 9.76 -8.34
C LEU A 115 -3.12 8.94 -7.07
N PHE A 116 -3.50 7.67 -7.08
CA PHE A 116 -3.21 6.74 -5.98
C PHE A 116 -1.70 6.63 -5.76
N ALA A 117 -0.91 6.33 -6.81
CA ALA A 117 0.54 6.21 -6.70
C ALA A 117 1.17 7.52 -6.17
N PHE A 118 0.72 8.67 -6.66
CA PHE A 118 1.22 9.97 -6.20
C PHE A 118 0.93 10.22 -4.71
N TYR A 119 -0.30 9.94 -4.25
CA TYR A 119 -0.65 10.09 -2.84
C TYR A 119 0.11 9.11 -1.95
N VAL A 120 0.22 7.84 -2.36
CA VAL A 120 0.96 6.83 -1.61
C VAL A 120 2.41 7.27 -1.40
N ILE A 121 3.12 7.61 -2.48
CA ILE A 121 4.52 8.08 -2.40
C ILE A 121 4.62 9.35 -1.56
N SER A 122 3.70 10.30 -1.72
CA SER A 122 3.70 11.55 -0.96
C SER A 122 3.53 11.32 0.54
N ILE A 123 2.65 10.40 0.95
CA ILE A 123 2.44 10.02 2.36
C ILE A 123 3.69 9.36 2.94
N PHE A 124 4.30 8.40 2.23
CA PHE A 124 5.51 7.72 2.68
C PHE A 124 6.71 8.66 2.79
N LEU A 125 6.82 9.65 1.92
CA LEU A 125 7.85 10.69 1.98
C LEU A 125 7.54 11.81 2.98
N HIS A 126 6.36 11.84 3.59
CA HIS A 126 5.87 12.95 4.40
C HIS A 126 5.86 14.30 3.66
N ILE A 127 5.66 14.28 2.34
CA ILE A 127 5.55 15.46 1.48
C ILE A 127 4.08 15.63 1.08
N PRO A 128 3.40 16.69 1.52
CA PRO A 128 1.99 16.89 1.15
C PRO A 128 1.85 17.07 -0.37
N PRO A 129 0.73 16.62 -0.96
CA PRO A 129 0.41 16.94 -2.35
C PRO A 129 0.36 18.44 -2.59
N GLU A 130 0.71 18.86 -3.80
CA GLU A 130 0.71 20.25 -4.22
C GLU A 130 -0.73 20.82 -4.24
N GLU A 131 -0.84 22.16 -4.06
CA GLU A 131 -2.10 22.85 -4.16
C GLU A 131 -2.73 22.63 -5.57
N GLY A 132 -3.99 22.27 -5.60
CA GLY A 132 -4.70 21.94 -6.85
C GLY A 132 -4.68 20.45 -7.22
N THR A 133 -3.93 19.61 -6.52
CA THR A 133 -4.02 18.15 -6.70
C THR A 133 -5.43 17.66 -6.34
N PRO A 134 -6.13 16.91 -7.21
CA PRO A 134 -7.45 16.37 -6.90
C PRO A 134 -7.42 15.48 -5.64
N PRO A 135 -8.42 15.52 -4.77
CA PRO A 135 -8.47 14.68 -3.59
C PRO A 135 -8.64 13.20 -3.97
N LEU A 136 -7.80 12.34 -3.39
CA LEU A 136 -7.79 10.89 -3.67
C LEU A 136 -9.18 10.25 -3.47
N GLN A 137 -9.94 10.73 -2.48
CA GLN A 137 -11.27 10.21 -2.15
C GLN A 137 -12.23 10.19 -3.34
N GLN A 138 -12.10 11.11 -4.30
CA GLN A 138 -12.95 11.15 -5.50
C GLN A 138 -12.60 10.01 -6.48
N TYR A 139 -11.41 9.46 -6.41
CA TYR A 139 -10.91 8.45 -7.34
C TYR A 139 -10.84 7.03 -6.76
N ILE A 140 -10.95 6.88 -5.44
CA ILE A 140 -11.00 5.57 -4.77
C ILE A 140 -12.03 4.61 -5.40
N PRO A 141 -13.26 5.03 -5.77
CA PRO A 141 -14.24 4.11 -6.38
C PRO A 141 -13.79 3.49 -7.71
N TYR A 142 -12.82 4.08 -8.39
CA TYR A 142 -12.30 3.59 -9.67
C TYR A 142 -11.06 2.68 -9.54
N LEU A 143 -10.56 2.49 -8.31
CA LEU A 143 -9.53 1.50 -8.00
C LEU A 143 -10.15 0.11 -7.82
N PRO A 144 -9.46 -0.98 -8.18
CA PRO A 144 -9.82 -2.33 -7.76
C PRO A 144 -9.91 -2.44 -6.22
N ILE A 145 -10.68 -3.39 -5.72
CA ILE A 145 -11.04 -3.44 -4.29
C ILE A 145 -9.82 -3.55 -3.38
N GLY A 146 -8.80 -4.34 -3.72
CA GLY A 146 -7.58 -4.46 -2.89
C GLY A 146 -6.82 -3.15 -2.79
N GLN A 147 -6.58 -2.45 -3.91
CA GLN A 147 -5.95 -1.12 -3.92
C GLN A 147 -6.83 -0.07 -3.23
N ARG A 148 -8.15 -0.19 -3.33
CA ARG A 148 -9.09 0.69 -2.61
C ARG A 148 -8.93 0.54 -1.10
N LEU A 149 -8.85 -0.69 -0.60
CA LEU A 149 -8.63 -0.97 0.82
C LEU A 149 -7.27 -0.43 1.29
N PHE A 150 -6.23 -0.59 0.48
CA PHE A 150 -4.92 -0.02 0.78
C PHE A 150 -4.95 1.51 0.79
N ALA A 151 -5.61 2.15 -0.19
CA ALA A 151 -5.79 3.62 -0.19
C ALA A 151 -6.53 4.11 1.06
N VAL A 152 -7.55 3.38 1.51
CA VAL A 152 -8.30 3.73 2.73
C VAL A 152 -7.43 3.58 3.98
N SER A 153 -6.52 2.61 4.06
CA SER A 153 -5.57 2.50 5.19
C SER A 153 -4.67 3.72 5.30
N LEU A 154 -4.20 4.25 4.17
CA LEU A 154 -3.35 5.46 4.13
C LEU A 154 -4.14 6.72 4.53
N LEU A 155 -5.38 6.87 4.05
CA LEU A 155 -6.23 8.00 4.46
C LEU A 155 -6.58 7.92 5.96
N ALA A 156 -6.82 6.73 6.48
CA ALA A 156 -7.04 6.53 7.91
C ALA A 156 -5.78 6.86 8.72
N HIS A 157 -4.59 6.49 8.23
CA HIS A 157 -3.32 6.87 8.84
C HIS A 157 -3.12 8.40 8.84
N GLU A 158 -3.44 9.09 7.76
CA GLU A 158 -3.41 10.56 7.71
C GLU A 158 -4.34 11.19 8.76
N ILE A 159 -5.57 10.65 8.92
CA ILE A 159 -6.51 11.09 9.96
C ILE A 159 -5.94 10.81 11.36
N TYR A 160 -5.31 9.65 11.56
CA TYR A 160 -4.62 9.29 12.80
C TYR A 160 -3.52 10.31 13.16
N LEU A 161 -2.69 10.71 12.20
CA LEU A 161 -1.63 11.72 12.41
C LEU A 161 -2.20 13.09 12.83
N ARG A 162 -3.43 13.40 12.45
CA ARG A 162 -4.19 14.58 12.92
C ARG A 162 -4.81 14.40 14.31
N GLN A 163 -4.53 13.27 14.99
CA GLN A 163 -5.03 12.90 16.30
C GLN A 163 -6.56 12.68 16.38
N ASP A 164 -7.24 12.53 15.25
CA ASP A 164 -8.66 12.18 15.20
C ASP A 164 -8.82 10.64 15.19
N TYR A 165 -8.43 10.02 16.28
CA TYR A 165 -8.34 8.56 16.40
C TYR A 165 -9.69 7.85 16.24
N ALA A 166 -10.77 8.45 16.76
CA ALA A 166 -12.10 7.89 16.66
C ALA A 166 -12.59 7.85 15.20
N LYS A 167 -12.35 8.92 14.44
CA LYS A 167 -12.69 9.00 13.03
C LYS A 167 -11.83 8.04 12.20
N ALA A 168 -10.51 7.99 12.44
CA ALA A 168 -9.61 7.05 11.76
C ALA A 168 -10.05 5.60 11.97
N LYS A 169 -10.38 5.21 13.23
CA LYS A 169 -10.91 3.89 13.58
C LYS A 169 -12.21 3.59 12.82
N GLY A 170 -13.15 4.55 12.77
CA GLY A 170 -14.41 4.39 12.04
C GLY A 170 -14.21 4.19 10.53
N VAL A 171 -13.24 4.89 9.91
CA VAL A 171 -12.88 4.71 8.51
C VAL A 171 -12.35 3.30 8.25
N VAL A 172 -11.45 2.80 9.10
CA VAL A 172 -10.91 1.43 8.99
C VAL A 172 -12.00 0.38 9.14
N GLN A 173 -12.89 0.53 10.12
CA GLN A 173 -14.01 -0.38 10.32
C GLN A 173 -14.94 -0.42 9.09
N GLY A 174 -15.21 0.73 8.49
CA GLY A 174 -15.95 0.82 7.22
C GLY A 174 -15.25 0.06 6.09
N ALA A 175 -13.90 0.14 5.99
CA ALA A 175 -13.13 -0.58 4.99
C ALA A 175 -13.24 -2.10 5.17
N PHE A 176 -13.14 -2.62 6.38
CA PHE A 176 -13.34 -4.05 6.64
C PHE A 176 -14.73 -4.54 6.23
N LEU A 177 -15.78 -3.73 6.43
CA LEU A 177 -17.15 -4.08 6.03
C LEU A 177 -17.34 -4.07 4.50
N MET A 178 -16.53 -3.30 3.76
CA MET A 178 -16.59 -3.25 2.30
C MET A 178 -15.79 -4.35 1.60
N ALA A 179 -14.93 -5.07 2.33
CA ALA A 179 -14.12 -6.13 1.76
C ALA A 179 -15.01 -7.34 1.43
N ASP A 180 -14.98 -7.77 0.16
CA ASP A 180 -15.71 -8.92 -0.37
C ASP A 180 -14.87 -10.22 -0.36
N GLY A 181 -13.65 -10.15 0.15
CA GLY A 181 -12.68 -11.24 0.22
C GLY A 181 -11.54 -10.92 1.18
N VAL A 182 -10.56 -11.80 1.24
CA VAL A 182 -9.34 -11.59 2.03
C VAL A 182 -8.25 -10.99 1.15
N TYR A 183 -7.85 -9.77 1.45
CA TYR A 183 -6.77 -9.03 0.82
C TYR A 183 -5.65 -8.82 1.86
N PRO A 184 -4.77 -9.82 2.08
CA PRO A 184 -3.93 -9.88 3.28
C PRO A 184 -3.11 -8.62 3.50
N ILE A 185 -2.44 -8.11 2.47
CA ILE A 185 -1.57 -6.93 2.58
C ILE A 185 -2.38 -5.73 3.06
N SER A 186 -3.47 -5.40 2.37
CA SER A 186 -4.33 -4.26 2.75
C SER A 186 -4.96 -4.44 4.14
N MET A 187 -5.35 -5.67 4.49
CA MET A 187 -5.93 -5.97 5.81
C MET A 187 -4.91 -5.84 6.94
N ILE A 188 -3.63 -6.18 6.70
CA ILE A 188 -2.56 -5.97 7.68
C ILE A 188 -2.38 -4.48 7.96
N TYR A 189 -2.29 -3.64 6.91
CA TYR A 189 -2.18 -2.19 7.07
C TYR A 189 -3.39 -1.58 7.79
N LEU A 190 -4.62 -1.96 7.40
CA LEU A 190 -5.83 -1.53 8.08
C LEU A 190 -5.83 -1.95 9.56
N GLY A 191 -5.42 -3.19 9.85
CA GLY A 191 -5.30 -3.71 11.20
C GLY A 191 -4.28 -2.93 12.04
N CYS A 192 -3.11 -2.61 11.48
CA CYS A 192 -2.11 -1.78 12.17
C CYS A 192 -2.66 -0.40 12.51
N VAL A 193 -3.29 0.30 11.55
CA VAL A 193 -3.89 1.62 11.79
C VAL A 193 -5.01 1.55 12.82
N GLN A 194 -5.86 0.52 12.77
CA GLN A 194 -6.91 0.32 13.77
C GLN A 194 -6.31 0.14 15.17
N ALA A 195 -5.30 -0.71 15.32
CA ALA A 195 -4.65 -0.95 16.60
C ALA A 195 -4.00 0.34 17.16
N MET A 196 -3.34 1.12 16.31
CA MET A 196 -2.77 2.42 16.69
C MET A 196 -3.85 3.39 17.22
N CYS A 197 -5.03 3.42 16.58
CA CYS A 197 -6.17 4.20 17.06
C CYS A 197 -6.67 3.69 18.41
N GLN A 198 -6.84 2.39 18.57
CA GLN A 198 -7.30 1.73 19.80
C GLN A 198 -6.36 2.00 20.98
N ILE A 199 -5.04 1.92 20.76
CA ILE A 199 -4.02 2.26 21.78
C ILE A 199 -4.22 3.70 22.28
N ASN A 200 -4.39 4.66 21.39
CA ASN A 200 -4.58 6.06 21.74
C ASN A 200 -5.95 6.33 22.40
N LEU A 201 -6.98 5.54 22.06
CA LEU A 201 -8.31 5.57 22.69
C LEU A 201 -8.36 4.80 24.01
N LYS A 202 -7.23 4.20 24.46
CA LYS A 202 -7.12 3.37 25.69
C LYS A 202 -7.90 2.05 25.64
N GLU A 203 -8.13 1.53 24.44
CA GLU A 203 -8.79 0.25 24.14
C GLU A 203 -7.71 -0.84 23.98
N GLN A 204 -6.95 -1.14 25.05
CA GLN A 204 -5.74 -1.96 24.98
C GLN A 204 -6.03 -3.43 24.62
N GLU A 205 -7.12 -4.01 25.12
CA GLU A 205 -7.48 -5.39 24.83
C GLU A 205 -7.88 -5.57 23.37
N GLU A 206 -8.65 -4.65 22.84
CA GLU A 206 -9.05 -4.61 21.43
C GLU A 206 -7.82 -4.43 20.52
N ALA A 207 -6.86 -3.58 20.90
CA ALA A 207 -5.62 -3.40 20.15
C ALA A 207 -4.81 -4.70 20.05
N ILE A 208 -4.69 -5.46 21.16
CA ILE A 208 -4.04 -6.78 21.17
C ILE A 208 -4.75 -7.76 20.23
N GLN A 209 -6.09 -7.79 20.26
CA GLN A 209 -6.87 -8.66 19.37
C GLN A 209 -6.66 -8.28 17.90
N THR A 210 -6.69 -6.98 17.60
CA THR A 210 -6.51 -6.45 16.24
C THR A 210 -5.11 -6.78 15.70
N VAL A 211 -4.05 -6.56 16.47
CA VAL A 211 -2.68 -6.92 16.08
C VAL A 211 -2.52 -8.42 15.91
N SER A 212 -3.13 -9.22 16.81
CA SER A 212 -3.11 -10.68 16.69
C SER A 212 -3.76 -11.15 15.39
N GLN A 213 -4.87 -10.53 14.99
CA GLN A 213 -5.53 -10.85 13.72
C GLN A 213 -4.67 -10.42 12.51
N ALA A 214 -4.07 -9.24 12.55
CA ALA A 214 -3.16 -8.77 11.49
C ALA A 214 -1.94 -9.71 11.37
N TRP A 215 -1.42 -10.21 12.48
CA TRP A 215 -0.34 -11.19 12.51
C TRP A 215 -0.75 -12.53 11.85
N GLU A 216 -1.97 -13.01 12.07
CA GLU A 216 -2.47 -14.22 11.42
C GLU A 216 -2.58 -14.05 9.89
N TRP A 217 -2.86 -12.87 9.39
CA TRP A 217 -2.82 -12.60 7.95
C TRP A 217 -1.38 -12.55 7.39
N ALA A 218 -0.40 -12.15 8.20
CA ALA A 218 0.96 -11.88 7.78
C ALA A 218 1.91 -13.09 7.87
N ARG A 219 1.86 -13.84 8.96
CA ARG A 219 2.92 -14.75 9.39
C ARG A 219 3.26 -15.87 8.40
N PHE A 220 2.28 -16.38 7.67
CA PHE A 220 2.48 -17.51 6.76
C PHE A 220 3.18 -17.08 5.47
N ASP A 221 2.91 -15.88 4.97
CA ASP A 221 3.58 -15.28 3.81
C ASP A 221 4.76 -14.39 4.20
N LYS A 222 5.03 -14.26 5.52
CA LYS A 222 6.11 -13.44 6.10
C LYS A 222 5.99 -11.95 5.78
N PHE A 223 4.80 -11.42 5.70
CA PHE A 223 4.56 -9.99 5.45
C PHE A 223 4.90 -9.16 6.70
N MET A 224 6.21 -8.91 6.90
CA MET A 224 6.74 -8.25 8.09
C MET A 224 6.81 -6.73 7.97
N GLU A 225 6.93 -6.21 6.75
CA GLU A 225 7.19 -4.79 6.51
C GLU A 225 6.16 -3.87 7.17
N PRO A 226 4.83 -4.12 7.12
CA PRO A 226 3.86 -3.25 7.79
C PRO A 226 4.07 -3.13 9.30
N PHE A 227 4.55 -4.21 9.95
CA PHE A 227 4.85 -4.18 11.38
C PHE A 227 6.17 -3.45 11.68
N ILE A 228 7.15 -3.52 10.78
CA ILE A 228 8.41 -2.77 10.88
C ILE A 228 8.11 -1.27 10.78
N GLU A 229 7.34 -0.86 9.77
CA GLU A 229 6.93 0.54 9.56
C GLU A 229 6.18 1.13 10.75
N TYR A 230 5.27 0.37 11.35
CA TYR A 230 4.42 0.83 12.46
C TYR A 230 4.90 0.43 13.84
N HIS A 231 6.06 -0.23 13.97
CA HIS A 231 6.56 -0.77 15.25
C HIS A 231 6.50 0.24 16.40
N GLY A 232 7.04 1.44 16.21
CA GLY A 232 7.02 2.48 17.25
C GLY A 232 5.63 2.96 17.63
N LEU A 233 4.67 2.94 16.71
CA LEU A 233 3.29 3.41 16.92
C LEU A 233 2.41 2.32 17.56
N LEU A 234 2.79 1.05 17.46
CA LEU A 234 2.13 -0.08 18.11
C LEU A 234 2.50 -0.24 19.59
N GLN A 235 3.46 0.57 20.11
CA GLN A 235 3.76 0.75 21.52
C GLN A 235 3.91 -0.56 22.33
N GLY A 236 4.58 -1.58 21.78
CA GLY A 236 4.83 -2.86 22.44
C GLY A 236 3.70 -3.89 22.36
N VAL A 237 2.57 -3.56 21.74
CA VAL A 237 1.46 -4.52 21.54
C VAL A 237 1.88 -5.67 20.63
N LEU A 238 2.70 -5.40 19.61
CA LEU A 238 3.21 -6.41 18.69
C LEU A 238 4.01 -7.50 19.45
N GLU A 239 4.89 -7.10 20.37
CA GLU A 239 5.72 -8.01 21.17
C GLU A 239 4.89 -8.92 22.08
N VAL A 240 3.76 -8.42 22.56
CA VAL A 240 2.80 -9.25 23.33
C VAL A 240 2.17 -10.31 22.44
N CYS A 241 1.86 -9.99 21.19
CA CYS A 241 1.25 -10.93 20.24
C CYS A 241 2.21 -12.01 19.76
N ILE A 242 3.48 -11.67 19.48
CA ILE A 242 4.50 -12.61 18.97
C ILE A 242 4.94 -13.61 20.03
N ARG A 243 4.87 -13.27 21.33
CA ARG A 243 5.29 -14.13 22.44
C ARG A 243 4.26 -15.21 22.82
N LYS A 244 3.06 -15.15 22.29
CA LYS A 244 2.00 -16.14 22.48
C LYS A 244 2.04 -17.23 21.40
#